data_92ea9d78c8e82a40a19c8d03843579c7
#
_entry.id   92ea9d78c8e82a40a19c8d03843579c7
#
_cell.length_a   1.000
_cell.length_b   1.000
_cell.length_c   1.000
_cell.angle_alpha   90.00
_cell.angle_beta   90.00
_cell.angle_gamma   90.00
#
_symmetry.space_group_name_H-M   'P 1'
#
loop_
_entity.id
_entity.type
_entity.pdbx_description
1 polymer ?
#
loop_
_entity_poly.entity_id
_entity_poly.type
_entity_poly.pdbx_seq_one_letter_code
_entity_poly.pdbx_strand_id
1 'polypeptide(L)'
;MTLGAEATFAAEGVDGQLRYDPMSMRPFMAYSEGEYAAHWLRILGAATEQPIFAHVNWFQRDPEDGHFRWPGYRENLRALLWLCQLKDGLVSGRETAVGVLPTRDELRLDGLEIDDDDLDVLLTIDVERWRQEMGFREAHLKQFDNLPEEIWEAHRRVTSALEDDRP
;
A
#
# COMPACT_ATOMS: atom_id res chain seq x y z
N MET A 1 -4.63 -0.50 -3.11
CA MET A 1 -5.57 -0.87 -2.01
C MET A 1 -5.02 -2.10 -1.33
N THR A 2 -5.16 -2.20 -0.02
CA THR A 2 -4.68 -3.36 0.73
C THR A 2 -5.60 -4.55 0.55
N LEU A 3 -5.03 -5.70 0.21
CA LEU A 3 -5.75 -6.97 0.26
C LEU A 3 -5.59 -7.56 1.65
N GLY A 4 -6.70 -7.97 2.27
CA GLY A 4 -6.71 -8.79 3.47
C GLY A 4 -6.90 -10.25 3.10
N ALA A 5 -6.22 -11.16 3.78
CA ALA A 5 -6.54 -12.57 3.70
C ALA A 5 -7.70 -12.88 4.66
N GLU A 6 -8.69 -13.64 4.21
CA GLU A 6 -9.73 -14.13 5.10
C GLU A 6 -9.15 -15.20 6.03
N ALA A 7 -9.38 -15.01 7.32
CA ALA A 7 -9.01 -15.98 8.33
C ALA A 7 -10.22 -16.83 8.72
N THR A 8 -9.98 -18.08 9.07
CA THR A 8 -10.98 -19.06 9.53
C THR A 8 -11.87 -18.59 10.69
N PHE A 9 -11.40 -17.61 11.47
CA PHE A 9 -12.14 -17.03 12.59
C PHE A 9 -13.01 -15.82 12.21
N ALA A 10 -12.91 -15.28 11.02
CA ALA A 10 -13.81 -14.24 10.53
C ALA A 10 -15.06 -14.88 9.92
N ALA A 11 -15.86 -15.33 10.75
CA ALA A 11 -17.20 -15.95 10.70
C ALA A 11 -17.81 -16.46 9.36
N GLU A 12 -17.43 -16.02 8.18
CA GLU A 12 -18.05 -16.43 6.91
C GLU A 12 -17.08 -16.48 5.73
N GLY A 13 -15.76 -16.39 5.98
CA GLY A 13 -14.76 -16.39 4.92
C GLY A 13 -14.30 -17.79 4.51
N VAL A 14 -13.83 -17.89 3.29
CA VAL A 14 -13.09 -19.07 2.81
C VAL A 14 -11.62 -18.87 3.17
N ASP A 15 -11.04 -19.83 3.87
CA ASP A 15 -9.65 -19.77 4.30
C ASP A 15 -8.70 -19.54 3.12
N GLY A 16 -7.85 -18.54 3.24
CA GLY A 16 -6.89 -18.17 2.19
C GLY A 16 -7.45 -17.34 1.03
N GLN A 17 -8.74 -17.02 1.02
CA GLN A 17 -9.30 -16.11 0.02
C GLN A 17 -8.87 -14.67 0.30
N LEU A 18 -8.40 -13.98 -0.73
CA LEU A 18 -8.07 -12.56 -0.65
C LEU A 18 -9.33 -11.72 -0.85
N ARG A 19 -9.43 -10.65 -0.06
CA ARG A 19 -10.50 -9.64 -0.21
C ARG A 19 -9.93 -8.23 -0.11
N TYR A 20 -10.62 -7.27 -0.71
CA TYR A 20 -10.33 -5.86 -0.52
C TYR A 20 -10.92 -5.38 0.82
N ASP A 21 -10.06 -5.31 1.81
CA ASP A 21 -10.44 -4.91 3.16
C ASP A 21 -9.28 -4.15 3.80
N PRO A 22 -9.20 -2.83 3.57
CA PRO A 22 -8.15 -2.00 4.14
C PRO A 22 -8.11 -2.15 5.66
N MET A 23 -6.92 -2.50 6.19
CA MET A 23 -6.68 -2.73 7.62
C MET A 23 -7.54 -3.85 8.25
N SER A 24 -8.13 -4.72 7.45
CA SER A 24 -8.99 -5.84 7.91
C SER A 24 -10.14 -5.38 8.82
N MET A 25 -10.76 -4.26 8.49
CA MET A 25 -11.76 -3.61 9.36
C MET A 25 -13.21 -4.07 9.11
N ARG A 26 -13.53 -4.63 7.94
CA ARG A 26 -14.91 -4.98 7.57
C ARG A 26 -15.66 -5.82 8.61
N PRO A 27 -15.06 -6.85 9.22
CA PRO A 27 -15.77 -7.64 10.25
C PRO A 27 -16.15 -6.85 11.50
N PHE A 28 -15.55 -5.69 11.71
CA PHE A 28 -15.75 -4.85 12.90
C PHE A 28 -16.55 -3.58 12.60
N MET A 29 -16.96 -3.36 11.35
CA MET A 29 -17.73 -2.18 10.95
C MET A 29 -19.23 -2.47 11.07
N ALA A 30 -19.92 -1.56 11.76
CA ALA A 30 -21.38 -1.59 11.90
C ALA A 30 -22.07 -0.58 10.94
N TYR A 31 -21.33 0.10 10.07
CA TYR A 31 -21.78 1.11 9.11
C TYR A 31 -21.02 0.95 7.79
N SER A 32 -21.45 1.69 6.76
CA SER A 32 -20.90 1.51 5.41
C SER A 32 -19.46 1.98 5.29
N GLU A 33 -18.74 1.43 4.34
CA GLU A 33 -17.37 1.82 3.99
C GLU A 33 -17.28 3.30 3.59
N GLY A 34 -18.32 3.84 2.94
CA GLY A 34 -18.39 5.25 2.59
C GLY A 34 -18.46 6.17 3.81
N GLU A 35 -19.27 5.82 4.80
CA GLU A 35 -19.34 6.57 6.07
C GLU A 35 -18.01 6.48 6.83
N TYR A 36 -17.36 5.32 6.81
CA TYR A 36 -16.06 5.13 7.42
C TYR A 36 -14.98 5.98 6.73
N ALA A 37 -14.94 5.98 5.40
CA ALA A 37 -14.03 6.83 4.64
C ALA A 37 -14.28 8.33 4.90
N ALA A 38 -15.53 8.77 4.92
CA ALA A 38 -15.91 10.14 5.24
C ALA A 38 -15.48 10.54 6.66
N HIS A 39 -15.61 9.62 7.63
CA HIS A 39 -15.13 9.85 8.98
C HIS A 39 -13.62 10.05 9.05
N TRP A 40 -12.84 9.22 8.36
CA TRP A 40 -11.39 9.36 8.29
C TRP A 40 -10.97 10.68 7.65
N LEU A 41 -11.57 11.04 6.52
CA LEU A 41 -11.28 12.31 5.83
C LEU A 41 -11.57 13.51 6.73
N ARG A 42 -12.67 13.50 7.47
CA ARG A 42 -13.02 14.56 8.41
C ARG A 42 -12.01 14.69 9.55
N ILE A 43 -11.57 13.55 10.14
CA ILE A 43 -10.57 13.57 11.22
C ILE A 43 -9.24 14.10 10.70
N LEU A 44 -8.81 13.60 9.55
CA LEU A 44 -7.56 14.04 8.94
C LEU A 44 -7.61 15.52 8.56
N GLY A 45 -8.70 15.97 7.96
CA GLY A 45 -8.86 17.38 7.62
C GLY A 45 -8.86 18.34 8.82
N ALA A 46 -9.19 17.84 10.02
CA ALA A 46 -9.14 18.62 11.27
C ALA A 46 -7.79 18.51 12.00
N ALA A 47 -6.91 17.60 11.59
CA ALA A 47 -5.61 17.41 12.23
C ALA A 47 -4.66 18.58 11.91
N THR A 48 -4.02 19.11 12.94
CA THR A 48 -3.01 20.18 12.78
C THR A 48 -1.72 19.66 12.19
N GLU A 49 -1.39 18.40 12.46
CA GLU A 49 -0.27 17.67 11.85
C GLU A 49 -0.80 16.42 11.18
N GLN A 50 -0.51 16.29 9.89
CA GLN A 50 -0.93 15.11 9.13
C GLN A 50 0.01 13.92 9.43
N PRO A 51 -0.55 12.74 9.74
CA PRO A 51 0.25 11.52 9.81
C PRO A 51 0.71 11.09 8.40
N ILE A 52 1.78 10.34 8.33
CA ILE A 52 2.14 9.61 7.11
C ILE A 52 1.31 8.33 7.03
N PHE A 53 0.77 8.07 5.85
CA PHE A 53 0.17 6.79 5.51
C PHE A 53 1.12 6.04 4.61
N ALA A 54 1.48 4.85 4.99
CA ALA A 54 2.37 4.00 4.22
C ALA A 54 1.76 2.62 4.02
N HIS A 55 2.06 2.05 2.87
CA HIS A 55 1.73 0.66 2.56
C HIS A 55 3.03 -0.10 2.32
N VAL A 56 3.25 -1.16 3.08
CA VAL A 56 4.46 -1.99 2.96
C VAL A 56 4.04 -3.41 2.62
N ASN A 57 4.65 -3.98 1.59
CA ASN A 57 4.45 -5.37 1.22
C ASN A 57 5.64 -6.23 1.68
N TRP A 58 5.51 -6.85 2.84
CA TRP A 58 6.52 -7.78 3.36
C TRP A 58 6.55 -9.13 2.66
N PHE A 59 5.56 -9.45 1.83
CA PHE A 59 5.26 -10.80 1.35
C PHE A 59 5.41 -10.93 -0.16
N GLN A 60 6.09 -9.99 -0.81
CA GLN A 60 6.38 -10.12 -2.24
C GLN A 60 7.29 -11.32 -2.46
N ARG A 61 6.87 -12.20 -3.38
CA ARG A 61 7.58 -13.42 -3.72
C ARG A 61 8.15 -13.36 -5.11
N ASP A 62 9.26 -14.04 -5.29
CA ASP A 62 9.74 -14.39 -6.60
C ASP A 62 8.76 -15.34 -7.29
N PRO A 63 8.39 -15.11 -8.57
CA PRO A 63 7.45 -15.98 -9.29
C PRO A 63 8.05 -17.32 -9.72
N GLU A 64 9.37 -17.47 -9.77
CA GLU A 64 10.04 -18.69 -10.27
C GLU A 64 10.17 -19.74 -9.17
N ASP A 65 10.66 -19.36 -8.01
CA ASP A 65 10.93 -20.30 -6.92
C ASP A 65 10.09 -20.04 -5.64
N GLY A 66 9.38 -18.91 -5.59
CA GLY A 66 8.46 -18.56 -4.51
C GLY A 66 9.13 -18.04 -3.24
N HIS A 67 10.44 -17.77 -3.23
CA HIS A 67 11.08 -17.18 -2.05
C HIS A 67 10.55 -15.77 -1.78
N PHE A 68 10.66 -15.31 -0.54
CA PHE A 68 10.33 -13.94 -0.19
C PHE A 68 11.48 -13.01 -0.57
N ARG A 69 11.21 -12.01 -1.41
CA ARG A 69 12.22 -11.02 -1.82
C ARG A 69 12.74 -10.18 -0.65
N TRP A 70 11.88 -9.86 0.30
CA TRP A 70 12.32 -9.19 1.52
C TRP A 70 12.63 -10.21 2.61
N PRO A 71 13.79 -10.13 3.29
CA PRO A 71 14.21 -11.12 4.29
C PRO A 71 13.27 -11.25 5.51
N GLY A 72 12.43 -10.25 5.73
CA GLY A 72 11.35 -10.32 6.72
C GLY A 72 11.78 -9.90 8.11
N TYR A 73 11.25 -10.59 9.05
CA TYR A 73 11.08 -10.33 10.48
C TYR A 73 12.06 -9.33 11.12
N ARG A 74 13.35 -9.61 11.17
CA ARG A 74 14.36 -8.76 11.82
C ARG A 74 14.61 -7.47 11.00
N GLU A 75 14.53 -7.56 9.69
CA GLU A 75 14.88 -6.49 8.77
C GLU A 75 13.71 -5.52 8.49
N ASN A 76 12.49 -5.86 8.91
CA ASN A 76 11.30 -5.00 8.78
C ASN A 76 11.49 -3.63 9.45
N LEU A 77 12.30 -3.55 10.50
CA LEU A 77 12.59 -2.29 11.17
C LEU A 77 13.25 -1.25 10.25
N ARG A 78 13.99 -1.68 9.23
CA ARG A 78 14.66 -0.78 8.26
C ARG A 78 13.66 0.09 7.52
N ALA A 79 12.57 -0.52 7.02
CA ALA A 79 11.50 0.22 6.36
C ALA A 79 10.76 1.15 7.34
N LEU A 80 10.51 0.72 8.56
CA LEU A 80 9.88 1.56 9.58
C LEU A 80 10.77 2.74 9.98
N LEU A 81 12.07 2.55 10.09
CA LEU A 81 13.03 3.64 10.36
C LEU A 81 13.06 4.65 9.21
N TRP A 82 13.03 4.16 7.96
CA TRP A 82 12.95 5.04 6.80
C TRP A 82 11.67 5.88 6.82
N LEU A 83 10.51 5.29 7.15
CA LEU A 83 9.25 6.03 7.30
C LEU A 83 9.32 7.11 8.38
N CYS A 84 9.96 6.83 9.52
CA CYS A 84 10.19 7.84 10.56
C CYS A 84 11.08 8.97 10.04
N GLN A 85 12.17 8.64 9.34
CA GLN A 85 13.07 9.62 8.75
C GLN A 85 12.38 10.48 7.68
N LEU A 86 11.50 9.87 6.86
CA LEU A 86 10.68 10.59 5.88
C LEU A 86 9.75 11.58 6.59
N LYS A 87 9.09 11.17 7.67
CA LYS A 87 8.22 12.05 8.47
C LYS A 87 8.98 13.23 9.08
N ASP A 88 10.21 12.99 9.53
CA ASP A 88 11.08 14.00 10.14
C ASP A 88 11.79 14.88 9.08
N GLY A 89 11.61 14.64 7.79
CA GLY A 89 12.25 15.37 6.70
C GLY A 89 13.75 15.11 6.56
N LEU A 90 14.24 14.00 7.12
CA LEU A 90 15.66 13.61 7.06
C LEU A 90 16.01 12.87 5.75
N VAL A 91 15.03 12.34 5.07
CA VAL A 91 15.10 11.73 3.74
C VAL A 91 13.92 12.21 2.90
N SER A 92 14.02 12.14 1.58
CA SER A 92 12.98 12.62 0.65
C SER A 92 12.29 11.49 -0.10
N GLY A 93 12.99 10.38 -0.30
CA GLY A 93 12.55 9.31 -1.17
C GLY A 93 12.52 9.71 -2.65
N ARG A 94 11.99 8.83 -3.46
CA ARG A 94 11.72 9.04 -4.88
C ARG A 94 10.21 9.09 -5.10
N GLU A 95 9.73 10.19 -5.67
CA GLU A 95 8.33 10.33 -6.05
C GLU A 95 7.98 9.40 -7.21
N THR A 96 6.83 8.74 -7.12
CA THR A 96 6.31 7.83 -8.13
C THR A 96 4.81 8.02 -8.30
N ALA A 97 4.23 7.45 -9.34
CA ALA A 97 2.79 7.45 -9.57
C ALA A 97 1.96 6.91 -8.39
N VAL A 98 2.53 6.03 -7.58
CA VAL A 98 1.83 5.38 -6.46
C VAL A 98 2.21 5.93 -5.08
N GLY A 99 3.11 6.89 -5.02
CA GLY A 99 3.59 7.52 -3.80
C GLY A 99 5.11 7.62 -3.72
N VAL A 100 5.62 7.90 -2.53
CA VAL A 100 7.06 8.05 -2.29
C VAL A 100 7.67 6.71 -1.89
N LEU A 101 8.69 6.28 -2.64
CA LEU A 101 9.47 5.09 -2.34
C LEU A 101 10.87 5.47 -1.82
N PRO A 102 11.48 4.65 -0.97
CA PRO A 102 12.88 4.85 -0.61
C PRO A 102 13.79 4.70 -1.84
N THR A 103 14.89 5.42 -1.83
CA THR A 103 16.01 5.11 -2.69
C THR A 103 16.92 4.07 -2.03
N ARG A 104 17.78 3.41 -2.82
CA ARG A 104 18.72 2.42 -2.29
C ARG A 104 19.63 3.04 -1.21
N ASP A 105 20.07 4.28 -1.40
CA ASP A 105 20.99 4.97 -0.49
C ASP A 105 20.33 5.40 0.83
N GLU A 106 19.02 5.57 0.84
CA GLU A 106 18.26 5.95 2.04
C GLU A 106 17.90 4.77 2.93
N LEU A 107 17.88 3.55 2.38
CA LEU A 107 17.73 2.34 3.16
C LEU A 107 19.06 1.95 3.80
N ARG A 108 19.01 1.62 5.08
CA ARG A 108 20.20 1.12 5.79
C ARG A 108 20.44 -0.32 5.39
N LEU A 109 21.25 -0.53 4.36
CA LEU A 109 21.53 -1.84 3.78
C LEU A 109 22.70 -2.57 4.45
N ASP A 110 23.47 -1.89 5.32
CA ASP A 110 24.61 -2.50 6.02
C ASP A 110 24.18 -3.75 6.81
N GLY A 111 24.81 -4.89 6.48
CA GLY A 111 24.52 -6.18 7.10
C GLY A 111 23.17 -6.78 6.71
N LEU A 112 22.49 -6.24 5.71
CA LEU A 112 21.30 -6.85 5.12
C LEU A 112 21.74 -7.89 4.09
N GLU A 113 21.31 -9.13 4.28
CA GLU A 113 21.49 -10.21 3.33
C GLU A 113 20.28 -10.22 2.38
N ILE A 114 20.40 -9.51 1.26
CA ILE A 114 19.42 -9.45 0.19
C ILE A 114 20.14 -9.47 -1.15
N ASP A 115 19.56 -10.14 -2.12
CA ASP A 115 20.05 -10.10 -3.50
C ASP A 115 19.79 -8.73 -4.13
N ASP A 116 20.72 -8.26 -4.96
CA ASP A 116 20.58 -6.97 -5.64
C ASP A 116 19.38 -6.96 -6.59
N ASP A 117 19.10 -8.06 -7.26
CA ASP A 117 17.94 -8.18 -8.16
C ASP A 117 16.63 -8.12 -7.38
N ASP A 118 16.56 -8.73 -6.21
CA ASP A 118 15.40 -8.65 -5.32
C ASP A 118 15.18 -7.24 -4.81
N LEU A 119 16.23 -6.56 -4.42
CA LEU A 119 16.14 -5.18 -3.95
C LEU A 119 15.69 -4.24 -5.07
N ASP A 120 16.18 -4.42 -6.28
CA ASP A 120 15.78 -3.62 -7.45
C ASP A 120 14.29 -3.84 -7.78
N VAL A 121 13.81 -5.08 -7.73
CA VAL A 121 12.37 -5.37 -7.91
C VAL A 121 11.52 -4.73 -6.81
N LEU A 122 11.97 -4.76 -5.55
CA LEU A 122 11.25 -4.16 -4.42
C LEU A 122 11.15 -2.63 -4.53
N LEU A 123 12.16 -1.97 -5.13
CA LEU A 123 12.23 -0.52 -5.28
C LEU A 123 11.69 -0.03 -6.64
N THR A 124 11.27 -0.93 -7.52
CA THR A 124 10.75 -0.60 -8.85
C THR A 124 9.23 -0.63 -8.87
N ILE A 125 8.63 0.27 -9.64
CA ILE A 125 7.20 0.28 -9.93
C ILE A 125 6.95 -0.48 -11.23
N ASP A 126 6.27 -1.61 -11.14
CA ASP A 126 5.72 -2.32 -12.29
C ASP A 126 4.42 -1.61 -12.72
N VAL A 127 4.56 -0.70 -13.68
CA VAL A 127 3.46 0.17 -14.14
C VAL A 127 2.29 -0.65 -14.68
N GLU A 128 2.56 -1.77 -15.38
CA GLU A 128 1.50 -2.60 -15.96
C GLU A 128 0.70 -3.34 -14.88
N ARG A 129 1.37 -3.89 -13.87
CA ARG A 129 0.70 -4.49 -12.72
C ARG A 129 -0.11 -3.46 -11.93
N TRP A 130 0.41 -2.24 -11.77
CA TRP A 130 -0.33 -1.19 -11.09
C TRP A 130 -1.55 -0.74 -11.86
N ARG A 131 -1.51 -0.70 -13.20
CA ARG A 131 -2.71 -0.43 -14.05
C ARG A 131 -3.78 -1.50 -13.84
N GLN A 132 -3.40 -2.76 -13.81
CA GLN A 132 -4.33 -3.86 -13.53
C GLN A 132 -4.94 -3.73 -12.13
N GLU A 133 -4.12 -3.42 -11.12
CA GLU A 133 -4.58 -3.19 -9.75
C GLU A 133 -5.54 -1.99 -9.66
N MET A 134 -5.30 -0.93 -10.42
CA MET A 134 -6.21 0.22 -10.49
C MET A 134 -7.57 -0.16 -11.09
N GLY A 135 -7.60 -1.07 -12.07
CA GLY A 135 -8.86 -1.62 -12.59
C GLY A 135 -9.64 -2.43 -11.54
N PHE A 136 -8.96 -3.29 -10.78
CA PHE A 136 -9.59 -4.03 -9.67
C PHE A 136 -10.08 -3.09 -8.56
N ARG A 137 -9.28 -2.08 -8.24
CA ARG A 137 -9.65 -1.05 -7.27
C ARG A 137 -10.91 -0.30 -7.71
N GLU A 138 -10.99 0.11 -8.97
CA GLU A 138 -12.17 0.79 -9.50
C GLU A 138 -13.42 -0.07 -9.39
N ALA A 139 -13.33 -1.35 -9.80
CA ALA A 139 -14.44 -2.30 -9.69
C ALA A 139 -14.89 -2.48 -8.23
N HIS A 140 -13.96 -2.47 -7.29
CA HIS A 140 -14.28 -2.53 -5.86
C HIS A 140 -14.95 -1.25 -5.37
N LEU A 141 -14.43 -0.07 -5.71
CA LEU A 141 -15.00 1.21 -5.29
C LEU A 141 -16.42 1.41 -5.81
N LYS A 142 -16.74 0.91 -7.02
CA LYS A 142 -18.10 0.97 -7.61
C LYS A 142 -19.15 0.17 -6.85
N GLN A 143 -18.76 -0.66 -5.88
CA GLN A 143 -19.70 -1.41 -5.04
C GLN A 143 -20.32 -0.53 -3.93
N PHE A 144 -19.82 0.69 -3.73
CA PHE A 144 -20.26 1.57 -2.66
C PHE A 144 -20.90 2.84 -3.22
N ASP A 145 -22.19 3.03 -2.93
CA ASP A 145 -22.97 4.16 -3.47
C ASP A 145 -22.65 5.51 -2.80
N ASN A 146 -22.02 5.49 -1.63
CA ASN A 146 -21.84 6.66 -0.77
C ASN A 146 -20.37 7.00 -0.47
N LEU A 147 -19.44 6.60 -1.35
CA LEU A 147 -18.03 6.98 -1.19
C LEU A 147 -17.86 8.49 -1.38
N PRO A 148 -17.07 9.15 -0.50
CA PRO A 148 -16.67 10.54 -0.71
C PRO A 148 -15.96 10.74 -2.05
N GLU A 149 -16.17 11.89 -2.68
CA GLU A 149 -15.56 12.24 -3.97
C GLU A 149 -14.03 12.26 -3.89
N GLU A 150 -13.46 12.62 -2.75
CA GLU A 150 -12.02 12.63 -2.50
C GLU A 150 -11.37 11.25 -2.70
N ILE A 151 -12.11 10.16 -2.45
CA ILE A 151 -11.63 8.79 -2.72
C ILE A 151 -11.53 8.56 -4.24
N TRP A 152 -12.52 9.03 -4.99
CA TRP A 152 -12.50 8.96 -6.45
C TRP A 152 -11.44 9.86 -7.07
N GLU A 153 -11.24 11.05 -6.53
CA GLU A 153 -10.16 11.96 -6.94
C GLU A 153 -8.80 11.34 -6.71
N ALA A 154 -8.59 10.70 -5.55
CA ALA A 154 -7.35 9.98 -5.26
C ALA A 154 -7.13 8.79 -6.21
N HIS A 155 -8.20 8.08 -6.57
CA HIS A 155 -8.14 7.00 -7.55
C HIS A 155 -7.73 7.54 -8.94
N ARG A 156 -8.42 8.55 -9.45
CA ARG A 156 -8.13 9.17 -10.75
C ARG A 156 -6.71 9.73 -10.83
N ARG A 157 -6.23 10.38 -9.77
CA ARG A 157 -4.86 10.93 -9.72
C ARG A 157 -3.81 9.84 -9.92
N VAL A 158 -3.91 8.71 -9.23
CA VAL A 158 -2.97 7.60 -9.40
C VAL A 158 -3.09 6.98 -10.79
N THR A 159 -4.30 6.77 -11.29
CA THR A 159 -4.52 6.21 -12.63
C THR A 159 -3.89 7.11 -13.71
N SER A 160 -4.12 8.42 -13.64
CA SER A 160 -3.54 9.38 -14.59
C SER A 160 -2.02 9.41 -14.52
N ALA A 161 -1.44 9.42 -13.32
CA ALA A 161 0.01 9.40 -13.16
C ALA A 161 0.66 8.12 -13.74
N LEU A 162 0.00 6.97 -13.62
CA LEU A 162 0.45 5.72 -14.26
C LEU A 162 0.31 5.73 -15.79
N GLU A 163 -0.59 6.55 -16.35
CA GLU A 163 -0.71 6.72 -17.80
C GLU A 163 0.42 7.60 -18.35
N ASP A 164 0.81 8.64 -17.60
CA ASP A 164 1.89 9.56 -17.96
C ASP A 164 3.28 8.92 -17.86
N ASP A 165 3.43 7.89 -17.02
CA ASP A 165 4.68 7.14 -16.79
C ASP A 165 4.87 6.03 -17.86
N ARG A 166 4.52 6.34 -19.13
CA ARG A 166 4.79 5.43 -20.26
C ARG A 166 6.25 5.57 -20.69
N PRO A 167 6.96 4.42 -20.91
CA PRO A 167 8.31 4.43 -21.44
C PRO A 167 8.40 4.99 -22.87
#